data_6e12f6b9c8aa204a66e7e75277f1e47a
#
_entry.id   6e12f6b9c8aa204a66e7e75277f1e47a
#
_cell.length_a   1.000
_cell.length_b   1.000
_cell.length_c   1.000
_cell.angle_alpha   90.00
_cell.angle_beta   90.00
_cell.angle_gamma   90.00
#
_symmetry.space_group_name_H-M   'P 1'
#
loop_
_entity.id
_entity.type
_entity.pdbx_description
1 polymer ?
#
loop_
_entity_poly.entity_id
_entity_poly.type
_entity_poly.pdbx_seq_one_letter_code
_entity_poly.pdbx_strand_id
1 'polypeptide(L)'
;MNASCPTISVVIPVKNEAGKIKDCIEGILSQSIPVLEIIVIDSGSTDNTVELLREYEIVKIVEIPSVEFNHGETRNLGVSYAAGEFVILTVGDAKPYDNHWIKNLLAGFDDERVAGVCGIQVVEHHKNNNPVEWFRPVDKVTKITKYAYSKDQFNKLSPDEKKQACSWDDVTAMYKRSVLQEIPFRRTSYCEDAIWAQDALLAGHTIAYNPSARVYHYHFENKDFTFKRTLTTLYFRYKYFGYKGDLPRRSLIGNMRILKTIGQTSELSLKEKYFWFQYNKNLFNAMRRGYQIFKEALEQGEFKLDEEHRKYCGTPPIPLKANLISQ
;
A
#
# COMPACT_ATOMS: atom_id res chain seq x y z
N MET A 1 -2.47 15.34 34.87
CA MET A 1 -3.57 14.62 34.22
C MET A 1 -2.97 13.36 33.62
N ASN A 2 -3.37 12.16 34.05
CA ASN A 2 -2.92 10.94 33.41
C ASN A 2 -3.52 10.93 32.01
N ALA A 3 -2.70 11.15 30.99
CA ALA A 3 -3.15 10.95 29.62
C ALA A 3 -3.60 9.49 29.50
N SER A 4 -4.88 9.25 29.25
CA SER A 4 -5.38 7.90 28.97
C SER A 4 -4.62 7.34 27.76
N CYS A 5 -4.24 6.08 27.82
CA CYS A 5 -3.60 5.42 26.67
C CYS A 5 -4.58 5.49 25.48
N PRO A 6 -4.14 5.92 24.28
CA PRO A 6 -5.02 6.02 23.13
C PRO A 6 -5.61 4.66 22.77
N THR A 7 -6.90 4.60 22.47
CA THR A 7 -7.57 3.38 22.02
C THR A 7 -7.42 3.21 20.52
N ILE A 8 -7.07 1.98 20.09
CA ILE A 8 -6.71 1.69 18.70
C ILE A 8 -7.53 0.49 18.20
N SER A 9 -8.26 0.67 17.11
CA SER A 9 -8.86 -0.42 16.35
C SER A 9 -8.00 -0.72 15.13
N VAL A 10 -7.90 -1.99 14.74
CA VAL A 10 -7.23 -2.40 13.50
C VAL A 10 -8.28 -2.93 12.53
N VAL A 11 -8.27 -2.48 11.29
CA VAL A 11 -9.20 -2.91 10.23
C VAL A 11 -8.40 -3.62 9.14
N ILE A 12 -8.81 -4.84 8.80
CA ILE A 12 -8.10 -5.73 7.87
C ILE A 12 -9.08 -6.30 6.85
N PRO A 13 -9.14 -5.78 5.61
CA PRO A 13 -9.81 -6.48 4.52
C PRO A 13 -9.03 -7.75 4.16
N VAL A 14 -9.73 -8.89 4.02
CA VAL A 14 -9.10 -10.18 3.70
C VAL A 14 -9.87 -10.91 2.60
N LYS A 15 -9.11 -11.74 1.86
CA LYS A 15 -9.66 -12.78 0.99
C LYS A 15 -8.59 -13.83 0.71
N ASN A 16 -8.80 -15.07 1.17
CA ASN A 16 -7.90 -16.20 0.95
C ASN A 16 -6.47 -15.92 1.45
N GLU A 17 -6.34 -15.62 2.75
CA GLU A 17 -5.07 -15.28 3.40
C GLU A 17 -4.65 -16.34 4.45
N ALA A 18 -5.18 -17.58 4.38
CA ALA A 18 -4.90 -18.63 5.38
C ALA A 18 -3.40 -18.89 5.61
N GLY A 19 -2.56 -18.67 4.57
CA GLY A 19 -1.12 -18.86 4.67
C GLY A 19 -0.36 -17.76 5.44
N LYS A 20 -0.98 -16.61 5.72
CA LYS A 20 -0.27 -15.45 6.29
C LYS A 20 -1.04 -14.74 7.41
N ILE A 21 -2.35 -14.95 7.50
CA ILE A 21 -3.20 -14.21 8.42
C ILE A 21 -2.80 -14.39 9.88
N LYS A 22 -2.32 -15.57 10.31
CA LYS A 22 -1.81 -15.79 11.66
C LYS A 22 -0.63 -14.89 11.97
N ASP A 23 0.36 -14.81 11.08
CA ASP A 23 1.53 -13.95 11.25
C ASP A 23 1.13 -12.47 11.37
N CYS A 24 0.12 -12.03 10.62
CA CYS A 24 -0.44 -10.69 10.71
C CYS A 24 -1.06 -10.44 12.11
N ILE A 25 -2.00 -11.29 12.53
CA ILE A 25 -2.71 -11.14 13.81
C ILE A 25 -1.74 -11.22 15.00
N GLU A 26 -0.86 -12.23 15.04
CA GLU A 26 0.13 -12.40 16.11
C GLU A 26 1.13 -11.24 16.14
N GLY A 27 1.53 -10.72 14.98
CA GLY A 27 2.35 -9.52 14.89
C GLY A 27 1.67 -8.28 15.47
N ILE A 28 0.36 -8.12 15.29
CA ILE A 28 -0.44 -7.03 15.89
C ILE A 28 -0.57 -7.25 17.40
N LEU A 29 -0.87 -8.45 17.85
CA LEU A 29 -1.03 -8.76 19.27
C LEU A 29 0.26 -8.64 20.08
N SER A 30 1.42 -8.79 19.43
CA SER A 30 2.75 -8.66 20.07
C SER A 30 3.22 -7.21 20.23
N GLN A 31 2.43 -6.22 19.81
CA GLN A 31 2.86 -4.83 19.88
C GLN A 31 2.98 -4.30 21.31
N SER A 32 3.94 -3.40 21.54
CA SER A 32 4.16 -2.76 22.84
C SER A 32 3.00 -1.86 23.31
N ILE A 33 2.15 -1.44 22.39
CA ILE A 33 0.90 -0.73 22.63
C ILE A 33 -0.24 -1.66 22.20
N PRO A 34 -1.08 -2.11 23.15
CA PRO A 34 -2.16 -3.05 22.83
C PRO A 34 -3.25 -2.39 21.99
N VAL A 35 -3.88 -3.17 21.13
CA VAL A 35 -5.07 -2.74 20.39
C VAL A 35 -6.35 -3.06 21.18
N LEU A 36 -7.38 -2.26 20.96
CA LEU A 36 -8.70 -2.45 21.55
C LEU A 36 -9.43 -3.64 20.90
N GLU A 37 -9.30 -3.76 19.58
CA GLU A 37 -10.01 -4.73 18.76
C GLU A 37 -9.35 -4.87 17.39
N ILE A 38 -9.61 -5.98 16.71
CA ILE A 38 -9.25 -6.21 15.32
C ILE A 38 -10.54 -6.52 14.56
N ILE A 39 -10.84 -5.73 13.54
CA ILE A 39 -12.02 -5.87 12.68
C ILE A 39 -11.56 -6.40 11.34
N VAL A 40 -11.97 -7.61 11.02
CA VAL A 40 -11.66 -8.26 9.74
C VAL A 40 -12.87 -8.20 8.84
N ILE A 41 -12.71 -7.68 7.63
CA ILE A 41 -13.76 -7.70 6.61
C ILE A 41 -13.39 -8.78 5.59
N ASP A 42 -14.04 -9.93 5.72
CA ASP A 42 -13.85 -11.05 4.78
C ASP A 42 -14.72 -10.86 3.54
N SER A 43 -14.11 -10.86 2.37
CA SER A 43 -14.77 -10.68 1.07
C SER A 43 -15.00 -12.02 0.36
N GLY A 44 -15.41 -13.05 1.11
CA GLY A 44 -15.77 -14.38 0.60
C GLY A 44 -14.53 -15.26 0.41
N SER A 45 -13.78 -15.49 1.47
CA SER A 45 -12.72 -16.49 1.50
C SER A 45 -13.29 -17.90 1.33
N THR A 46 -12.54 -18.74 0.63
CA THR A 46 -12.89 -20.14 0.35
C THR A 46 -11.83 -21.11 0.90
N ASP A 47 -10.81 -20.58 1.53
CA ASP A 47 -9.78 -21.32 2.28
C ASP A 47 -10.05 -21.24 3.79
N ASN A 48 -9.11 -21.68 4.62
CA ASN A 48 -9.26 -21.70 6.07
C ASN A 48 -9.05 -20.32 6.73
N THR A 49 -9.10 -19.19 6.00
CA THR A 49 -8.87 -17.85 6.56
C THR A 49 -9.82 -17.54 7.72
N VAL A 50 -11.12 -17.74 7.53
CA VAL A 50 -12.14 -17.43 8.53
C VAL A 50 -12.04 -18.33 9.75
N GLU A 51 -11.78 -19.62 9.55
CA GLU A 51 -11.59 -20.59 10.64
C GLU A 51 -10.40 -20.21 11.53
N LEU A 52 -9.28 -19.82 10.92
CA LEU A 52 -8.09 -19.37 11.66
C LEU A 52 -8.34 -18.08 12.45
N LEU A 53 -9.12 -17.17 11.90
CA LEU A 53 -9.47 -15.91 12.58
C LEU A 53 -10.37 -16.11 13.78
N ARG A 54 -11.24 -17.12 13.78
CA ARG A 54 -12.13 -17.46 14.90
C ARG A 54 -11.38 -17.96 16.15
N GLU A 55 -10.09 -18.33 16.01
CA GLU A 55 -9.25 -18.70 17.16
C GLU A 55 -8.92 -17.51 18.06
N TYR A 56 -9.14 -16.25 17.63
CA TYR A 56 -8.77 -15.03 18.35
C TYR A 56 -10.01 -14.28 18.86
N GLU A 57 -10.24 -14.25 20.15
CA GLU A 57 -11.42 -13.59 20.77
C GLU A 57 -11.51 -12.08 20.48
N ILE A 58 -10.37 -11.41 20.30
CA ILE A 58 -10.28 -9.98 20.00
C ILE A 58 -10.68 -9.64 18.56
N VAL A 59 -10.79 -10.66 17.67
CA VAL A 59 -11.10 -10.47 16.27
C VAL A 59 -12.61 -10.49 16.04
N LYS A 60 -13.13 -9.44 15.42
CA LYS A 60 -14.50 -9.34 14.93
C LYS A 60 -14.50 -9.56 13.43
N ILE A 61 -15.23 -10.56 12.96
CA ILE A 61 -15.32 -10.90 11.54
C ILE A 61 -16.64 -10.36 10.97
N VAL A 62 -16.52 -9.61 9.88
CA VAL A 62 -17.66 -9.13 9.09
C VAL A 62 -17.50 -9.72 7.68
N GLU A 63 -18.45 -10.54 7.26
CA GLU A 63 -18.42 -11.18 5.95
C GLU A 63 -19.24 -10.35 4.94
N ILE A 64 -18.67 -10.13 3.75
CA ILE A 64 -19.32 -9.46 2.63
C ILE A 64 -19.23 -10.32 1.36
N PRO A 65 -20.23 -10.26 0.47
CA PRO A 65 -20.13 -10.89 -0.84
C PRO A 65 -18.94 -10.37 -1.65
N SER A 66 -18.22 -11.23 -2.35
CA SER A 66 -17.04 -10.83 -3.16
C SER A 66 -17.36 -9.75 -4.20
N VAL A 67 -18.60 -9.71 -4.70
CA VAL A 67 -19.03 -8.70 -5.68
C VAL A 67 -19.19 -7.30 -5.10
N GLU A 68 -19.31 -7.19 -3.77
CA GLU A 68 -19.42 -5.93 -3.05
C GLU A 68 -18.06 -5.36 -2.66
N PHE A 69 -17.00 -6.15 -2.84
CA PHE A 69 -15.66 -5.70 -2.47
C PHE A 69 -15.23 -4.48 -3.29
N ASN A 70 -14.89 -3.43 -2.59
CA ASN A 70 -14.18 -2.26 -3.11
C ASN A 70 -13.20 -1.79 -2.05
N HIS A 71 -11.96 -1.52 -2.42
CA HIS A 71 -10.92 -1.19 -1.45
C HIS A 71 -11.30 -0.07 -0.50
N GLY A 72 -11.83 1.05 -1.01
CA GLY A 72 -12.25 2.18 -0.18
C GLY A 72 -13.49 1.89 0.64
N GLU A 73 -14.56 1.38 0.01
CA GLU A 73 -15.83 1.11 0.69
C GLU A 73 -15.70 0.00 1.74
N THR A 74 -14.91 -1.04 1.46
CA THR A 74 -14.64 -2.12 2.44
C THR A 74 -13.90 -1.60 3.66
N ARG A 75 -12.94 -0.68 3.49
CA ARG A 75 -12.28 -0.01 4.61
C ARG A 75 -13.23 0.90 5.37
N ASN A 76 -14.07 1.68 4.69
CA ASN A 76 -15.09 2.51 5.32
C ASN A 76 -16.06 1.67 6.17
N LEU A 77 -16.47 0.51 5.65
CA LEU A 77 -17.28 -0.44 6.40
C LEU A 77 -16.56 -0.89 7.67
N GLY A 78 -15.28 -1.29 7.58
CA GLY A 78 -14.48 -1.66 8.75
C GLY A 78 -14.35 -0.51 9.76
N VAL A 79 -14.12 0.72 9.30
CA VAL A 79 -14.09 1.93 10.15
C VAL A 79 -15.41 2.18 10.85
N SER A 80 -16.55 1.86 10.24
CA SER A 80 -17.88 2.01 10.88
C SER A 80 -18.08 1.10 12.09
N TYR A 81 -17.39 -0.03 12.16
CA TYR A 81 -17.39 -0.94 13.30
C TYR A 81 -16.34 -0.59 14.35
N ALA A 82 -15.37 0.29 14.03
CA ALA A 82 -14.29 0.65 14.93
C ALA A 82 -14.74 1.54 16.09
N ALA A 83 -14.30 1.20 17.31
CA ALA A 83 -14.58 1.97 18.53
C ALA A 83 -13.38 2.79 19.01
N GLY A 84 -12.16 2.49 18.55
CA GLY A 84 -10.93 3.18 18.93
C GLY A 84 -10.91 4.65 18.49
N GLU A 85 -10.15 5.46 19.21
CA GLU A 85 -9.84 6.84 18.84
C GLU A 85 -9.04 6.89 17.53
N PHE A 86 -8.11 5.94 17.39
CA PHE A 86 -7.32 5.74 16.19
C PHE A 86 -7.73 4.45 15.49
N VAL A 87 -7.63 4.46 14.16
CA VAL A 87 -7.84 3.28 13.32
C VAL A 87 -6.58 3.00 12.52
N ILE A 88 -6.05 1.79 12.62
CA ILE A 88 -5.01 1.29 11.73
C ILE A 88 -5.67 0.53 10.59
N LEU A 89 -5.28 0.85 9.37
CA LEU A 89 -5.57 0.05 8.19
C LEU A 89 -4.33 -0.77 7.83
N THR A 90 -4.54 -2.06 7.58
CA THR A 90 -3.52 -2.98 7.09
C THR A 90 -4.16 -4.06 6.22
N VAL A 91 -3.38 -5.04 5.77
CA VAL A 91 -3.85 -6.16 4.94
C VAL A 91 -3.48 -7.51 5.59
N GLY A 92 -4.21 -8.58 5.25
CA GLY A 92 -4.07 -9.87 5.92
C GLY A 92 -2.72 -10.58 5.72
N ASP A 93 -1.93 -10.14 4.77
CA ASP A 93 -0.59 -10.68 4.47
C ASP A 93 0.57 -9.73 4.82
N ALA A 94 0.27 -8.65 5.56
CA ALA A 94 1.28 -7.77 6.14
C ALA A 94 1.59 -8.20 7.58
N LYS A 95 2.88 -8.30 7.90
CA LYS A 95 3.37 -8.63 9.25
C LYS A 95 4.13 -7.44 9.81
N PRO A 96 3.79 -6.92 11.00
CA PRO A 96 4.60 -5.91 11.68
C PRO A 96 6.08 -6.32 11.75
N TYR A 97 6.98 -5.38 11.43
CA TYR A 97 8.42 -5.65 11.39
C TYR A 97 8.98 -5.98 12.79
N ASP A 98 8.49 -5.26 13.80
CA ASP A 98 8.85 -5.43 15.20
C ASP A 98 7.66 -5.05 16.12
N ASN A 99 7.87 -5.06 17.43
CA ASN A 99 6.85 -4.71 18.42
C ASN A 99 6.69 -3.20 18.67
N HIS A 100 7.30 -2.35 17.85
CA HIS A 100 7.20 -0.88 17.93
C HIS A 100 6.42 -0.26 16.77
N TRP A 101 5.86 -1.06 15.87
CA TRP A 101 5.12 -0.58 14.70
C TRP A 101 4.00 0.41 15.08
N ILE A 102 3.12 0.04 16.01
CA ILE A 102 2.02 0.90 16.50
C ILE A 102 2.60 2.16 17.19
N LYS A 103 3.60 2.00 18.06
CA LYS A 103 4.27 3.12 18.71
C LYS A 103 4.85 4.10 17.71
N ASN A 104 5.46 3.58 16.64
CA ASN A 104 6.04 4.41 15.58
C ASN A 104 4.97 5.13 14.76
N LEU A 105 3.81 4.50 14.49
CA LEU A 105 2.68 5.19 13.86
C LEU A 105 2.16 6.32 14.75
N LEU A 106 1.95 6.05 16.04
CA LEU A 106 1.47 7.07 17.00
C LEU A 106 2.44 8.25 17.14
N ALA A 107 3.75 8.03 17.02
CA ALA A 107 4.74 9.09 17.13
C ALA A 107 4.61 10.21 16.07
N GLY A 108 3.86 9.97 15.00
CA GLY A 108 3.57 11.00 13.99
C GLY A 108 2.44 11.95 14.37
N PHE A 109 1.61 11.62 15.39
CA PHE A 109 0.48 12.45 15.86
C PHE A 109 0.90 13.43 16.97
N ASP A 110 2.04 14.09 16.82
CA ASP A 110 2.56 15.11 17.74
C ASP A 110 1.90 16.49 17.59
N ASP A 111 0.97 16.65 16.65
CA ASP A 111 0.18 17.85 16.34
C ASP A 111 -1.29 17.42 16.12
N GLU A 112 -2.22 18.15 16.72
CA GLU A 112 -3.66 17.86 16.62
C GLU A 112 -4.20 17.90 15.18
N ARG A 113 -3.54 18.62 14.29
CA ARG A 113 -3.92 18.70 12.86
C ARG A 113 -3.52 17.45 12.07
N VAL A 114 -2.69 16.56 12.62
CA VAL A 114 -2.32 15.32 11.91
C VAL A 114 -3.52 14.40 11.84
N ALA A 115 -3.99 14.16 10.62
CA ALA A 115 -5.13 13.30 10.32
C ALA A 115 -4.73 11.82 10.22
N GLY A 116 -3.54 11.56 9.70
CA GLY A 116 -3.04 10.22 9.48
C GLY A 116 -1.51 10.15 9.43
N VAL A 117 -0.99 8.97 9.73
CA VAL A 117 0.43 8.61 9.67
C VAL A 117 0.60 7.33 8.87
N CYS A 118 1.38 7.39 7.79
CA CYS A 118 1.71 6.25 6.96
C CYS A 118 3.12 5.75 7.28
N GLY A 119 3.27 4.43 7.35
CA GLY A 119 4.56 3.76 7.49
C GLY A 119 5.15 3.35 6.13
N ILE A 120 5.95 2.30 6.13
CA ILE A 120 6.57 1.75 4.92
C ILE A 120 6.53 0.23 4.89
N GLN A 121 6.42 -0.32 3.69
CA GLN A 121 6.58 -1.74 3.44
C GLN A 121 8.06 -2.08 3.27
N VAL A 122 8.48 -3.18 3.87
CA VAL A 122 9.81 -3.78 3.69
C VAL A 122 9.68 -5.22 3.22
N VAL A 123 10.73 -5.74 2.62
CA VAL A 123 10.78 -7.12 2.14
C VAL A 123 11.66 -7.95 3.06
N GLU A 124 11.13 -9.06 3.55
CA GLU A 124 11.90 -9.99 4.37
C GLU A 124 13.06 -10.60 3.56
N HIS A 125 14.25 -10.66 4.18
CA HIS A 125 15.42 -11.30 3.60
C HIS A 125 15.20 -12.82 3.59
N HIS A 126 14.69 -13.33 2.50
CA HIS A 126 14.43 -14.75 2.29
C HIS A 126 14.71 -15.12 0.83
N LYS A 127 15.28 -16.30 0.56
CA LYS A 127 15.68 -16.73 -0.79
C LYS A 127 14.55 -16.73 -1.84
N ASN A 128 13.29 -16.81 -1.40
CA ASN A 128 12.12 -16.76 -2.26
C ASN A 128 11.65 -15.33 -2.55
N ASN A 129 12.23 -14.32 -1.90
CA ASN A 129 11.93 -12.91 -2.13
C ASN A 129 13.01 -12.28 -3.00
N ASN A 130 12.63 -11.27 -3.80
CA ASN A 130 13.55 -10.61 -4.70
C ASN A 130 14.70 -9.90 -3.95
N PRO A 131 15.97 -10.32 -4.09
CA PRO A 131 17.07 -9.73 -3.32
C PRO A 131 17.29 -8.25 -3.60
N VAL A 132 16.91 -7.77 -4.78
CA VAL A 132 17.01 -6.35 -5.15
C VAL A 132 16.09 -5.49 -4.30
N GLU A 133 15.01 -6.07 -3.77
CA GLU A 133 14.05 -5.37 -2.93
C GLU A 133 14.39 -5.42 -1.43
N TRP A 134 15.24 -6.35 -1.00
CA TRP A 134 15.69 -6.41 0.41
C TRP A 134 16.41 -5.13 0.86
N PHE A 135 17.13 -4.50 -0.07
CA PHE A 135 17.93 -3.31 0.17
C PHE A 135 17.24 -2.02 -0.26
N ARG A 136 15.91 -1.99 -0.20
CA ARG A 136 15.22 -0.71 -0.32
C ARG A 136 15.84 0.26 0.70
N PRO A 137 16.08 1.53 0.37
CA PRO A 137 16.87 2.47 1.20
C PRO A 137 16.09 2.93 2.45
N VAL A 138 15.59 1.97 3.22
CA VAL A 138 14.75 2.15 4.39
C VAL A 138 15.58 2.52 5.63
N ASP A 139 16.83 2.02 5.71
CA ASP A 139 17.64 2.15 6.91
C ASP A 139 18.24 3.54 7.13
N LYS A 140 18.16 4.42 6.14
CA LYS A 140 18.77 5.75 6.18
C LYS A 140 17.82 6.88 6.51
N VAL A 141 16.50 6.66 6.43
CA VAL A 141 15.49 7.67 6.68
C VAL A 141 14.77 7.33 7.98
N THR A 142 15.09 8.03 9.05
CA THR A 142 14.41 7.89 10.35
C THR A 142 13.52 9.08 10.69
N LYS A 143 13.61 10.15 9.90
CA LYS A 143 12.91 11.40 10.17
C LYS A 143 11.47 11.31 9.67
N ILE A 144 10.52 11.64 10.54
CA ILE A 144 9.11 11.83 10.16
C ILE A 144 9.00 13.02 9.22
N THR A 145 8.38 12.82 8.06
CA THR A 145 8.08 13.87 7.10
C THR A 145 6.61 14.23 7.18
N LYS A 146 6.28 15.52 7.25
CA LYS A 146 4.90 16.01 7.29
C LYS A 146 4.59 16.87 6.09
N TYR A 147 3.38 16.72 5.59
CA TYR A 147 2.81 17.58 4.56
C TYR A 147 1.60 18.30 5.11
N ALA A 148 1.61 19.61 4.98
CA ALA A 148 0.53 20.50 5.36
C ALA A 148 0.47 21.65 4.37
N TYR A 149 -0.69 21.89 3.78
CA TYR A 149 -0.87 22.93 2.77
C TYR A 149 -2.22 23.61 2.99
N SER A 150 -2.31 24.90 2.67
CA SER A 150 -3.61 25.50 2.36
C SER A 150 -4.10 24.94 1.00
N LYS A 151 -5.39 25.02 0.74
CA LYS A 151 -5.97 24.61 -0.55
C LYS A 151 -5.28 25.28 -1.74
N ASP A 152 -4.98 26.59 -1.62
CA ASP A 152 -4.31 27.35 -2.67
C ASP A 152 -2.84 26.91 -2.86
N GLN A 153 -2.13 26.59 -1.77
CA GLN A 153 -0.78 26.05 -1.84
C GLN A 153 -0.79 24.68 -2.51
N PHE A 154 -1.70 23.79 -2.10
CA PHE A 154 -1.78 22.45 -2.70
C PHE A 154 -2.10 22.52 -4.21
N ASN A 155 -3.03 23.40 -4.61
CA ASN A 155 -3.40 23.56 -6.02
C ASN A 155 -2.22 24.03 -6.88
N LYS A 156 -1.29 24.80 -6.32
CA LYS A 156 -0.09 25.32 -7.00
C LYS A 156 1.06 24.30 -7.06
N LEU A 157 1.00 23.19 -6.34
CA LEU A 157 2.02 22.15 -6.41
C LEU A 157 2.10 21.58 -7.82
N SER A 158 3.32 21.28 -8.25
CA SER A 158 3.55 20.50 -9.46
C SER A 158 2.97 19.08 -9.33
N PRO A 159 2.71 18.40 -10.46
CA PRO A 159 2.26 17.01 -10.45
C PRO A 159 3.19 16.05 -9.66
N ASP A 160 4.50 16.28 -9.70
CA ASP A 160 5.48 15.51 -8.96
C ASP A 160 5.39 15.73 -7.46
N GLU A 161 5.23 16.98 -7.02
CA GLU A 161 5.03 17.34 -5.62
C GLU A 161 3.72 16.77 -5.08
N LYS A 162 2.61 16.86 -5.84
CA LYS A 162 1.33 16.23 -5.47
C LYS A 162 1.46 14.72 -5.31
N LYS A 163 2.06 14.06 -6.31
CA LYS A 163 2.35 12.61 -6.24
C LYS A 163 3.20 12.26 -5.02
N GLN A 164 4.23 13.06 -4.70
CA GLN A 164 5.10 12.83 -3.55
C GLN A 164 4.33 13.01 -2.23
N ALA A 165 3.58 14.09 -2.09
CA ALA A 165 2.79 14.37 -0.89
C ALA A 165 1.68 13.31 -0.67
N CYS A 166 1.10 12.77 -1.75
CA CYS A 166 0.01 11.80 -1.71
C CYS A 166 0.49 10.34 -1.98
N SER A 167 1.78 10.02 -1.76
CA SER A 167 2.28 8.63 -1.88
C SER A 167 1.88 7.79 -0.66
N TRP A 168 0.59 7.72 -0.39
CA TRP A 168 -0.01 7.06 0.76
C TRP A 168 -0.15 5.54 0.53
N ASP A 169 -0.21 4.77 1.62
CA ASP A 169 -0.23 3.30 1.55
C ASP A 169 -0.95 2.69 2.76
N ASP A 170 -2.14 2.15 2.52
CA ASP A 170 -3.00 1.54 3.53
C ASP A 170 -2.55 0.15 4.00
N VAL A 171 -1.44 -0.36 3.50
CA VAL A 171 -0.82 -1.57 4.07
C VAL A 171 -0.24 -1.27 5.46
N THR A 172 0.08 -0.02 5.75
CA THR A 172 0.61 0.43 7.04
C THR A 172 0.28 1.90 7.31
N ALA A 173 -0.97 2.17 7.66
CA ALA A 173 -1.41 3.53 7.95
C ALA A 173 -2.31 3.59 9.18
N MET A 174 -2.14 4.63 10.01
CA MET A 174 -2.97 4.95 11.17
C MET A 174 -3.65 6.30 10.96
N TYR A 175 -4.88 6.40 11.39
CA TYR A 175 -5.73 7.56 11.20
C TYR A 175 -6.45 7.96 12.49
N LYS A 176 -6.76 9.22 12.65
CA LYS A 176 -7.83 9.62 13.58
C LYS A 176 -9.15 9.12 13.04
N ARG A 177 -9.89 8.34 13.83
CA ARG A 177 -11.21 7.81 13.41
C ARG A 177 -12.17 8.93 13.03
N SER A 178 -12.19 10.03 13.79
CA SER A 178 -13.03 11.19 13.50
C SER A 178 -12.79 11.76 12.08
N VAL A 179 -11.53 11.80 11.63
CA VAL A 179 -11.18 12.29 10.29
C VAL A 179 -11.60 11.29 9.22
N LEU A 180 -11.46 9.97 9.43
CA LEU A 180 -11.98 8.97 8.48
C LEU A 180 -13.51 9.02 8.36
N GLN A 181 -14.21 9.40 9.43
CA GLN A 181 -15.67 9.60 9.40
C GLN A 181 -16.06 10.88 8.66
N GLU A 182 -15.27 11.93 8.76
CA GLU A 182 -15.46 13.19 8.05
C GLU A 182 -15.06 13.09 6.57
N ILE A 183 -13.93 12.43 6.30
CA ILE A 183 -13.36 12.25 4.96
C ILE A 183 -13.24 10.73 4.71
N PRO A 184 -14.31 10.04 4.35
CA PRO A 184 -14.27 8.62 4.02
C PRO A 184 -13.53 8.38 2.70
N PHE A 185 -12.99 7.17 2.52
CA PHE A 185 -12.43 6.76 1.24
C PHE A 185 -13.47 6.84 0.13
N ARG A 186 -13.08 7.37 -1.01
CA ARG A 186 -13.95 7.41 -2.19
C ARG A 186 -14.06 6.03 -2.82
N ARG A 187 -15.21 5.73 -3.40
CA ARG A 187 -15.37 4.55 -4.26
C ARG A 187 -14.54 4.76 -5.51
N THR A 188 -13.47 4.01 -5.61
CA THR A 188 -12.58 3.96 -6.78
C THR A 188 -12.06 2.54 -6.94
N SER A 189 -11.57 2.22 -8.11
CA SER A 189 -11.00 0.90 -8.38
C SER A 189 -9.51 0.80 -8.09
N TYR A 190 -8.86 1.93 -7.82
CA TYR A 190 -7.42 2.01 -7.54
C TYR A 190 -7.04 3.36 -6.92
N CYS A 191 -5.96 3.42 -6.13
CA CYS A 191 -5.42 4.63 -5.51
C CYS A 191 -6.36 5.30 -4.49
N GLU A 192 -7.29 4.60 -3.86
CA GLU A 192 -8.18 5.15 -2.83
C GLU A 192 -7.42 5.81 -1.68
N ASP A 193 -6.28 5.24 -1.32
CA ASP A 193 -5.35 5.71 -0.32
C ASP A 193 -4.71 7.07 -0.70
N ALA A 194 -4.15 7.16 -1.90
CA ALA A 194 -3.56 8.40 -2.40
C ALA A 194 -4.61 9.50 -2.60
N ILE A 195 -5.84 9.14 -2.99
CA ILE A 195 -6.95 10.09 -3.12
C ILE A 195 -7.37 10.59 -1.74
N TRP A 196 -7.45 9.70 -0.73
CA TRP A 196 -7.72 10.12 0.64
C TRP A 196 -6.67 11.11 1.16
N ALA A 197 -5.38 10.83 0.92
CA ALA A 197 -4.31 11.74 1.30
C ALA A 197 -4.48 13.14 0.65
N GLN A 198 -4.88 13.19 -0.62
CA GLN A 198 -5.21 14.45 -1.29
C GLN A 198 -6.39 15.15 -0.64
N ASP A 199 -7.47 14.43 -0.35
CA ASP A 199 -8.68 15.00 0.25
C ASP A 199 -8.40 15.58 1.64
N ALA A 200 -7.63 14.86 2.46
CA ALA A 200 -7.21 15.32 3.77
C ALA A 200 -6.35 16.61 3.69
N LEU A 201 -5.40 16.67 2.75
CA LEU A 201 -4.58 17.86 2.52
C LEU A 201 -5.42 19.05 2.04
N LEU A 202 -6.38 18.81 1.12
CA LEU A 202 -7.29 19.86 0.61
C LEU A 202 -8.28 20.36 1.69
N ALA A 203 -8.62 19.52 2.66
CA ALA A 203 -9.41 19.89 3.84
C ALA A 203 -8.58 20.66 4.90
N GLY A 204 -7.26 20.83 4.69
CA GLY A 204 -6.37 21.56 5.59
C GLY A 204 -5.75 20.72 6.71
N HIS A 205 -5.93 19.41 6.66
CA HIS A 205 -5.25 18.51 7.58
C HIS A 205 -3.76 18.34 7.24
N THR A 206 -3.00 17.94 8.23
CA THR A 206 -1.62 17.47 8.07
C THR A 206 -1.60 15.95 7.93
N ILE A 207 -0.77 15.42 7.05
CA ILE A 207 -0.47 13.99 6.97
C ILE A 207 1.03 13.76 7.20
N ALA A 208 1.39 12.61 7.76
CA ALA A 208 2.77 12.31 8.12
C ALA A 208 3.22 10.95 7.58
N TYR A 209 4.50 10.84 7.29
CA TYR A 209 5.17 9.60 6.89
C TYR A 209 6.25 9.28 7.92
N ASN A 210 6.12 8.14 8.60
CA ASN A 210 7.12 7.67 9.54
C ASN A 210 7.81 6.39 9.03
N PRO A 211 9.03 6.48 8.49
CA PRO A 211 9.75 5.32 7.96
C PRO A 211 10.19 4.31 9.03
N SER A 212 10.03 4.63 10.31
CA SER A 212 10.25 3.69 11.41
C SER A 212 9.06 2.76 11.66
N ALA A 213 7.87 3.12 11.19
CA ALA A 213 6.69 2.25 11.22
C ALA A 213 6.74 1.29 10.01
N ARG A 214 7.15 0.05 10.25
CA ARG A 214 7.47 -0.91 9.19
C ARG A 214 6.60 -2.16 9.27
N VAL A 215 6.23 -2.69 8.10
CA VAL A 215 5.62 -4.01 7.96
C VAL A 215 6.32 -4.81 6.87
N TYR A 216 6.49 -6.11 7.09
CA TYR A 216 6.84 -7.03 6.03
C TYR A 216 5.64 -7.25 5.14
N HIS A 217 5.79 -6.96 3.85
CA HIS A 217 4.79 -7.24 2.83
C HIS A 217 5.48 -7.43 1.48
N TYR A 218 5.23 -8.57 0.84
CA TYR A 218 5.85 -8.92 -0.43
C TYR A 218 4.95 -9.82 -1.27
N HIS A 219 4.83 -9.49 -2.55
CA HIS A 219 4.20 -10.32 -3.56
C HIS A 219 5.20 -10.67 -4.65
N PHE A 220 5.24 -11.94 -5.01
CA PHE A 220 5.95 -12.37 -6.20
C PHE A 220 5.13 -11.96 -7.43
N GLU A 221 5.64 -10.98 -8.19
CA GLU A 221 4.95 -10.43 -9.35
C GLU A 221 5.40 -11.10 -10.64
N ASN A 222 4.47 -11.39 -11.53
CA ASN A 222 4.81 -11.74 -12.90
C ASN A 222 4.85 -10.48 -13.80
N LYS A 223 5.40 -10.64 -15.02
CA LYS A 223 5.56 -9.56 -15.99
C LYS A 223 4.24 -8.92 -16.44
N ASP A 224 3.15 -9.70 -16.52
CA ASP A 224 1.84 -9.21 -16.94
C ASP A 224 1.22 -8.34 -15.83
N PHE A 225 1.29 -8.83 -14.59
CA PHE A 225 0.85 -8.05 -13.43
C PHE A 225 1.63 -6.74 -13.30
N THR A 226 2.96 -6.78 -13.38
CA THR A 226 3.80 -5.57 -13.29
C THR A 226 3.46 -4.57 -14.40
N PHE A 227 3.22 -5.05 -15.62
CA PHE A 227 2.79 -4.20 -16.74
C PHE A 227 1.45 -3.52 -16.45
N LYS A 228 0.41 -4.29 -16.09
CA LYS A 228 -0.93 -3.78 -15.81
C LYS A 228 -0.93 -2.83 -14.61
N ARG A 229 -0.25 -3.21 -13.51
CA ARG A 229 -0.11 -2.35 -12.33
C ARG A 229 0.57 -1.02 -12.67
N THR A 230 1.63 -1.06 -13.47
CA THR A 230 2.33 0.16 -13.89
C THR A 230 1.42 1.08 -14.70
N LEU A 231 0.72 0.53 -15.70
CA LEU A 231 -0.20 1.30 -16.54
C LEU A 231 -1.35 1.89 -15.71
N THR A 232 -1.94 1.09 -14.81
CA THR A 232 -3.01 1.55 -13.91
C THR A 232 -2.52 2.64 -12.97
N THR A 233 -1.36 2.46 -12.34
CA THR A 233 -0.78 3.47 -11.44
C THR A 233 -0.53 4.80 -12.16
N LEU A 234 0.02 4.77 -13.37
CA LEU A 234 0.25 5.97 -14.18
C LEU A 234 -1.06 6.65 -14.57
N TYR A 235 -2.04 5.85 -15.01
CA TYR A 235 -3.37 6.31 -15.38
C TYR A 235 -4.04 7.09 -14.23
N PHE A 236 -4.11 6.49 -13.04
CA PHE A 236 -4.73 7.15 -11.89
C PHE A 236 -3.94 8.36 -11.40
N ARG A 237 -2.60 8.26 -11.33
CA ARG A 237 -1.76 9.41 -10.96
C ARG A 237 -1.88 10.57 -11.95
N TYR A 238 -2.09 10.28 -13.22
CA TYR A 238 -2.39 11.32 -14.20
C TYR A 238 -3.77 11.93 -13.96
N LYS A 239 -4.82 11.11 -13.83
CA LYS A 239 -6.20 11.59 -13.65
C LYS A 239 -6.37 12.42 -12.38
N TYR A 240 -5.70 12.09 -11.28
CA TYR A 240 -5.85 12.79 -9.99
C TYR A 240 -4.81 13.88 -9.75
N PHE A 241 -3.58 13.68 -10.21
CA PHE A 241 -2.47 14.59 -9.89
C PHE A 241 -1.87 15.28 -11.13
N GLY A 242 -2.29 14.91 -12.33
CA GLY A 242 -1.67 15.37 -13.57
C GLY A 242 -0.27 14.79 -13.84
N TYR A 243 0.13 13.76 -13.08
CA TYR A 243 1.46 13.17 -13.14
C TYR A 243 1.64 12.32 -14.40
N LYS A 244 2.62 12.68 -15.23
CA LYS A 244 2.89 11.99 -16.51
C LYS A 244 4.03 10.97 -16.41
N GLY A 245 4.91 11.12 -15.42
CA GLY A 245 6.09 10.26 -15.24
C GLY A 245 7.10 10.35 -16.39
N ASP A 246 8.29 9.85 -16.12
CA ASP A 246 9.33 9.72 -17.12
C ASP A 246 9.54 8.26 -17.52
N LEU A 247 9.77 8.05 -18.83
CA LEU A 247 10.04 6.71 -19.33
C LEU A 247 11.30 6.15 -18.65
N PRO A 248 11.20 5.02 -17.91
CA PRO A 248 12.36 4.45 -17.25
C PRO A 248 13.46 4.09 -18.24
N ARG A 249 14.67 4.60 -17.99
CA ARG A 249 15.85 4.30 -18.79
C ARG A 249 16.68 3.24 -18.08
N ARG A 250 16.99 2.18 -18.81
CA ARG A 250 17.91 1.17 -18.32
C ARG A 250 19.34 1.68 -18.48
N SER A 251 20.02 1.93 -17.36
CA SER A 251 21.42 2.31 -17.37
C SER A 251 22.33 1.08 -17.15
N LEU A 252 23.54 1.09 -17.72
CA LEU A 252 24.57 0.09 -17.40
C LEU A 252 24.85 0.05 -15.89
N ILE A 253 24.90 1.22 -15.26
CA ILE A 253 25.10 1.34 -13.81
C ILE A 253 23.95 0.66 -13.03
N GLY A 254 22.69 0.83 -13.46
CA GLY A 254 21.54 0.15 -12.85
C GLY A 254 21.66 -1.37 -12.94
N ASN A 255 22.05 -1.90 -14.10
CA ASN A 255 22.30 -3.33 -14.27
C ASN A 255 23.44 -3.85 -13.39
N MET A 256 24.55 -3.08 -13.31
CA MET A 256 25.67 -3.42 -12.43
C MET A 256 25.27 -3.42 -10.95
N ARG A 257 24.43 -2.50 -10.52
CA ARG A 257 23.89 -2.50 -9.15
C ARG A 257 23.07 -3.75 -8.86
N ILE A 258 22.15 -4.13 -9.77
CA ILE A 258 21.37 -5.37 -9.65
C ILE A 258 22.30 -6.59 -9.57
N LEU A 259 23.26 -6.71 -10.47
CA LEU A 259 24.23 -7.81 -10.46
C LEU A 259 25.05 -7.84 -9.18
N LYS A 260 25.52 -6.67 -8.69
CA LYS A 260 26.25 -6.55 -7.45
C LYS A 260 25.39 -7.02 -6.27
N THR A 261 24.16 -6.53 -6.14
CA THR A 261 23.22 -6.90 -5.05
C THR A 261 22.98 -8.40 -5.05
N ILE A 262 22.61 -8.98 -6.21
CA ILE A 262 22.38 -10.42 -6.32
C ILE A 262 23.67 -11.22 -6.08
N GLY A 263 24.80 -10.73 -6.59
CA GLY A 263 26.10 -11.38 -6.42
C GLY A 263 26.57 -11.47 -4.97
N GLN A 264 26.31 -10.43 -4.17
CA GLN A 264 26.66 -10.33 -2.77
C GLN A 264 25.78 -11.17 -1.84
N THR A 265 24.63 -11.68 -2.32
CA THR A 265 23.74 -12.56 -1.54
C THR A 265 24.35 -13.94 -1.44
N SER A 266 24.93 -14.27 -0.29
CA SER A 266 25.62 -15.56 -0.04
C SER A 266 24.67 -16.76 -0.01
N GLU A 267 23.42 -16.53 0.35
CA GLU A 267 22.39 -17.58 0.50
C GLU A 267 21.87 -18.14 -0.84
N LEU A 268 22.18 -17.47 -1.97
CA LEU A 268 21.70 -17.87 -3.28
C LEU A 268 22.75 -18.66 -4.06
N SER A 269 22.33 -19.79 -4.60
CA SER A 269 23.09 -20.55 -5.61
C SER A 269 23.24 -19.75 -6.91
N LEU A 270 24.20 -20.14 -7.78
CA LEU A 270 24.38 -19.50 -9.09
C LEU A 270 23.12 -19.56 -9.97
N LYS A 271 22.34 -20.65 -9.87
CA LYS A 271 21.08 -20.81 -10.59
C LYS A 271 20.02 -19.82 -10.10
N GLU A 272 19.90 -19.64 -8.79
CA GLU A 272 18.97 -18.66 -8.19
C GLU A 272 19.39 -17.22 -8.50
N LYS A 273 20.70 -16.91 -8.50
CA LYS A 273 21.24 -15.62 -8.91
C LYS A 273 20.89 -15.29 -10.35
N TYR A 274 21.04 -16.24 -11.26
CA TYR A 274 20.65 -16.07 -12.66
C TYR A 274 19.13 -15.88 -12.80
N PHE A 275 18.33 -16.67 -12.08
CA PHE A 275 16.88 -16.52 -12.04
C PHE A 275 16.48 -15.11 -11.62
N TRP A 276 16.97 -14.59 -10.49
CA TRP A 276 16.64 -13.26 -10.00
C TRP A 276 17.11 -12.13 -10.92
N PHE A 277 18.24 -12.31 -11.60
CA PHE A 277 18.68 -11.36 -12.62
C PHE A 277 17.69 -11.30 -13.80
N GLN A 278 17.28 -12.44 -14.33
CA GLN A 278 16.29 -12.50 -15.43
C GLN A 278 14.92 -11.98 -14.97
N TYR A 279 14.51 -12.31 -13.75
CA TYR A 279 13.28 -11.82 -13.14
C TYR A 279 13.25 -10.28 -13.14
N ASN A 280 14.25 -9.63 -12.55
CA ASN A 280 14.33 -8.16 -12.50
C ASN A 280 14.42 -7.52 -13.91
N LYS A 281 15.08 -8.19 -14.86
CA LYS A 281 15.10 -7.76 -16.26
C LYS A 281 13.70 -7.79 -16.87
N ASN A 282 12.94 -8.84 -16.63
CA ASN A 282 11.60 -9.01 -17.17
C ASN A 282 10.62 -8.00 -16.55
N LEU A 283 10.67 -7.79 -15.24
CA LEU A 283 9.84 -6.80 -14.56
C LEU A 283 10.14 -5.38 -15.05
N PHE A 284 11.43 -5.04 -15.22
CA PHE A 284 11.81 -3.73 -15.79
C PHE A 284 11.25 -3.53 -17.20
N ASN A 285 11.32 -4.54 -18.07
CA ASN A 285 10.79 -4.45 -19.42
C ASN A 285 9.25 -4.32 -19.41
N ALA A 286 8.57 -5.03 -18.52
CA ALA A 286 7.13 -4.95 -18.35
C ALA A 286 6.70 -3.55 -17.84
N MET A 287 7.38 -3.03 -16.82
CA MET A 287 7.19 -1.66 -16.34
C MET A 287 7.39 -0.64 -17.46
N ARG A 288 8.52 -0.71 -18.18
CA ARG A 288 8.81 0.20 -19.31
C ARG A 288 7.75 0.15 -20.38
N ARG A 289 7.22 -1.03 -20.71
CA ARG A 289 6.10 -1.17 -21.65
C ARG A 289 4.84 -0.43 -21.16
N GLY A 290 4.51 -0.50 -19.88
CA GLY A 290 3.40 0.25 -19.29
C GLY A 290 3.57 1.76 -19.47
N TYR A 291 4.77 2.28 -19.20
CA TYR A 291 5.10 3.69 -19.44
C TYR A 291 5.00 4.09 -20.93
N GLN A 292 5.47 3.22 -21.85
CA GLN A 292 5.40 3.50 -23.27
C GLN A 292 3.96 3.63 -23.73
N ILE A 293 3.11 2.64 -23.43
CA ILE A 293 1.70 2.67 -23.82
C ILE A 293 0.99 3.89 -23.19
N PHE A 294 1.27 4.19 -21.92
CA PHE A 294 0.71 5.37 -21.26
C PHE A 294 1.07 6.66 -22.02
N LYS A 295 2.36 6.86 -22.35
CA LYS A 295 2.82 8.07 -23.02
C LYS A 295 2.27 8.19 -24.44
N GLU A 296 2.38 7.12 -25.24
CA GLU A 296 1.88 7.09 -26.62
C GLU A 296 0.36 7.33 -26.69
N ALA A 297 -0.39 6.78 -25.73
CA ALA A 297 -1.83 7.01 -25.64
C ALA A 297 -2.15 8.45 -25.21
N LEU A 298 -1.42 8.99 -24.22
CA LEU A 298 -1.63 10.35 -23.74
C LEU A 298 -1.29 11.42 -24.79
N GLU A 299 -0.29 11.19 -25.64
CA GLU A 299 0.05 12.06 -26.77
C GLU A 299 -1.09 12.14 -27.79
N GLN A 300 -1.92 11.08 -27.89
CA GLN A 300 -3.12 11.03 -28.75
C GLN A 300 -4.38 11.57 -28.05
N GLY A 301 -4.28 11.92 -26.77
CA GLY A 301 -5.34 12.52 -25.97
C GLY A 301 -5.93 11.59 -24.91
N GLU A 302 -6.71 12.17 -24.00
CA GLU A 302 -7.26 11.45 -22.84
C GLU A 302 -8.20 10.30 -23.24
N PHE A 303 -9.00 10.48 -24.29
CA PHE A 303 -9.88 9.44 -24.79
C PHE A 303 -9.09 8.18 -25.20
N LYS A 304 -7.96 8.36 -25.87
CA LYS A 304 -7.09 7.25 -26.25
C LYS A 304 -6.44 6.58 -25.04
N LEU A 305 -6.07 7.37 -24.03
CA LEU A 305 -5.55 6.85 -22.77
C LEU A 305 -6.61 5.99 -22.05
N ASP A 306 -7.85 6.43 -21.99
CA ASP A 306 -8.96 5.67 -21.40
C ASP A 306 -9.22 4.35 -22.17
N GLU A 307 -9.15 4.38 -23.51
CA GLU A 307 -9.29 3.22 -24.37
C GLU A 307 -8.17 2.18 -24.13
N GLU A 308 -6.90 2.60 -24.14
CA GLU A 308 -5.76 1.71 -23.95
C GLU A 308 -5.73 1.14 -22.50
N HIS A 309 -6.03 1.99 -21.49
CA HIS A 309 -6.15 1.49 -20.12
C HIS A 309 -7.26 0.43 -20.01
N ARG A 310 -8.43 0.67 -20.57
CA ARG A 310 -9.55 -0.28 -20.60
C ARG A 310 -9.16 -1.59 -21.28
N LYS A 311 -8.49 -1.51 -22.41
CA LYS A 311 -8.04 -2.66 -23.21
C LYS A 311 -7.12 -3.60 -22.43
N TYR A 312 -6.15 -3.04 -21.68
CA TYR A 312 -5.14 -3.82 -20.98
C TYR A 312 -5.51 -4.14 -19.53
N CYS A 313 -6.23 -3.27 -18.86
CA CYS A 313 -6.50 -3.35 -17.43
C CYS A 313 -7.96 -3.62 -17.09
N GLY A 314 -8.86 -3.66 -18.08
CA GLY A 314 -10.28 -3.94 -17.90
C GLY A 314 -11.15 -2.70 -17.71
N THR A 315 -12.46 -2.90 -17.58
CA THR A 315 -13.49 -1.86 -17.53
C THR A 315 -14.47 -2.03 -16.38
N PRO A 316 -14.88 -0.94 -15.76
CA PRO A 316 -14.16 0.27 -15.34
C PRO A 316 -12.95 -0.17 -14.56
N PRO A 317 -11.95 0.63 -14.23
CA PRO A 317 -10.69 0.06 -13.75
C PRO A 317 -10.95 -1.03 -12.70
N ILE A 318 -10.64 -2.28 -13.05
CA ILE A 318 -10.85 -3.44 -12.19
C ILE A 318 -9.68 -3.48 -11.19
N PRO A 319 -9.93 -3.72 -9.89
CA PRO A 319 -8.86 -3.96 -8.94
C PRO A 319 -7.92 -5.05 -9.46
N LEU A 320 -6.63 -4.75 -9.55
CA LEU A 320 -5.66 -5.70 -10.13
C LEU A 320 -5.58 -7.02 -9.35
N LYS A 321 -5.91 -7.02 -8.05
CA LYS A 321 -6.02 -8.24 -7.25
C LYS A 321 -7.12 -9.19 -7.76
N ALA A 322 -8.22 -8.69 -8.28
CA ALA A 322 -9.28 -9.55 -8.83
C ALA A 322 -8.85 -10.33 -10.08
N ASN A 323 -7.88 -9.80 -10.84
CA ASN A 323 -7.33 -10.47 -12.02
C ASN A 323 -6.26 -11.54 -11.70
N LEU A 324 -5.73 -11.56 -10.49
CA LEU A 324 -4.75 -12.58 -10.05
C LEU A 324 -5.40 -13.85 -9.53
N ILE A 325 -6.68 -13.79 -9.13
CA ILE A 325 -7.43 -14.93 -8.59
C ILE A 325 -8.05 -15.78 -9.71
N SER A 326 -8.16 -15.25 -10.93
CA SER A 326 -8.74 -15.91 -12.10
C SER A 326 -7.69 -16.50 -13.07
N GLN A 327 -6.45 -16.58 -12.69
CA GLN A 327 -5.33 -17.24 -13.41
C GLN A 327 -4.60 -18.22 -12.48
#